data_a3d21c9600fc68e4fdbfda866bd20179
#
_entry.id   a3d21c9600fc68e4fdbfda866bd20179
#
_cell.length_a   1.000
_cell.length_b   1.000
_cell.length_c   1.000
_cell.angle_alpha   90.00
_cell.angle_beta   90.00
_cell.angle_gamma   90.00
#
_symmetry.space_group_name_H-M   'P 1'
#
loop_
_entity.id
_entity.type
_entity.pdbx_description
1 polymer ?
#
loop_
_entity_poly.entity_id
_entity_poly.type
_entity_poly.pdbx_seq_one_letter_code
_entity_poly.pdbx_strand_id
1 'polypeptide(L)'
;VRSAYQMGKSPVLPLMAASLGADALFLGMIVSVSTMTGLGMKPLFGLLSDRWGRRFWIIGGTLIFTGMPFLYGSIENPTELMLLRLAHGLATAIYGPVTLAWVLDQGRKGCAERVGWFGIAKNGGYIVGPLAGASLLSVMEPVEVFTVIGLISILALIPVLMLPTEHKNDASGISWKKQISGSFKAGLGLPELWIAGGLECFLYIGLYAVKAFLPLMALSEGIPIIWVGVFFSVQELSHLLLRPLGGRIGDRNGH
;
A
#
# COMPACT_ATOMS: atom_id res chain seq x y z
N VAL A 1 7.27 -7.13 -3.78
CA VAL A 1 6.42 -6.34 -4.68
C VAL A 1 5.91 -5.08 -4.00
N ARG A 2 5.06 -5.18 -2.96
CA ARG A 2 4.51 -4.01 -2.27
C ARG A 2 5.59 -3.11 -1.68
N SER A 3 6.69 -3.67 -1.20
CA SER A 3 7.84 -2.92 -0.70
C SER A 3 8.56 -2.17 -1.82
N ALA A 4 8.79 -2.80 -2.97
CA ALA A 4 9.35 -2.15 -4.15
C ALA A 4 8.46 -1.00 -4.65
N TYR A 5 7.14 -1.17 -4.61
CA TYR A 5 6.18 -0.12 -4.97
C TYR A 5 6.30 1.15 -4.11
N GLN A 6 6.78 1.07 -2.85
CA GLN A 6 6.99 2.25 -2.03
C GLN A 6 8.07 3.20 -2.60
N MET A 7 9.00 2.70 -3.40
CA MET A 7 9.98 3.53 -4.12
C MET A 7 9.30 4.54 -5.06
N GLY A 8 8.23 4.09 -5.76
CA GLY A 8 7.50 4.94 -6.70
C GLY A 8 6.46 5.86 -6.07
N LYS A 9 6.09 5.65 -4.79
CA LYS A 9 4.97 6.36 -4.20
C LYS A 9 5.30 7.80 -3.79
N SER A 10 6.46 8.00 -3.18
CA SER A 10 6.98 9.33 -2.83
C SER A 10 8.50 9.23 -2.72
N PRO A 11 9.26 10.09 -3.40
CA PRO A 11 8.85 11.32 -4.11
C PRO A 11 8.50 11.15 -5.60
N VAL A 12 8.62 9.95 -6.19
CA VAL A 12 8.57 9.73 -7.65
C VAL A 12 7.22 10.12 -8.28
N LEU A 13 6.13 9.64 -7.70
CA LEU A 13 4.77 9.86 -8.25
C LEU A 13 4.35 11.33 -8.30
N PRO A 14 4.53 12.14 -7.23
CA PRO A 14 4.19 13.56 -7.28
C PRO A 14 4.98 14.30 -8.35
N LEU A 15 6.24 13.99 -8.54
CA LEU A 15 7.09 14.62 -9.54
C LEU A 15 6.68 14.22 -10.96
N MET A 16 6.33 12.94 -11.18
CA MET A 16 5.77 12.50 -12.45
C MET A 16 4.43 13.20 -12.75
N ALA A 17 3.53 13.33 -11.78
CA ALA A 17 2.26 14.03 -11.97
C ALA A 17 2.48 15.50 -12.35
N ALA A 18 3.43 16.18 -11.69
CA ALA A 18 3.78 17.56 -12.00
C ALA A 18 4.42 17.71 -13.39
N SER A 19 5.30 16.80 -13.80
CA SER A 19 5.91 16.82 -15.14
C SER A 19 4.90 16.63 -16.27
N LEU A 20 3.78 15.95 -16.00
CA LEU A 20 2.66 15.80 -16.91
C LEU A 20 1.70 17.01 -16.91
N GLY A 21 1.98 18.04 -16.11
CA GLY A 21 1.18 19.27 -16.04
C GLY A 21 -0.03 19.19 -15.11
N ALA A 22 -0.03 18.27 -14.13
CA ALA A 22 -1.10 18.22 -13.13
C ALA A 22 -1.06 19.47 -12.24
N ASP A 23 -2.19 20.14 -12.10
CA ASP A 23 -2.35 21.21 -11.10
C ASP A 23 -2.36 20.64 -9.67
N ALA A 24 -2.31 21.50 -8.67
CA ALA A 24 -2.22 21.10 -7.27
C ALA A 24 -3.39 20.22 -6.82
N LEU A 25 -4.62 20.52 -7.30
CA LEU A 25 -5.81 19.74 -6.96
C LEU A 25 -5.73 18.34 -7.58
N PHE A 26 -5.41 18.28 -8.87
CA PHE A 26 -5.34 17.03 -9.61
C PHE A 26 -4.19 16.13 -9.11
N LEU A 27 -3.05 16.73 -8.75
CA LEU A 27 -1.92 16.04 -8.11
C LEU A 27 -2.34 15.39 -6.79
N GLY A 28 -3.05 16.10 -5.93
CA GLY A 28 -3.61 15.55 -4.69
C GLY A 28 -4.55 14.37 -4.96
N MET A 29 -5.39 14.46 -6.00
CA MET A 29 -6.27 13.36 -6.43
C MET A 29 -5.47 12.15 -6.91
N ILE A 30 -4.46 12.31 -7.76
CA ILE A 30 -3.60 11.24 -8.26
C ILE A 30 -2.90 10.49 -7.11
N VAL A 31 -2.38 11.22 -6.12
CA VAL A 31 -1.68 10.63 -4.97
C VAL A 31 -2.64 9.85 -4.06
N SER A 32 -3.88 10.33 -3.88
CA SER A 32 -4.85 9.74 -2.96
C SER A 32 -5.73 8.65 -3.57
N VAL A 33 -6.04 8.71 -4.88
CA VAL A 33 -7.02 7.84 -5.54
C VAL A 33 -6.77 6.35 -5.33
N SER A 34 -5.52 5.89 -5.43
CA SER A 34 -5.20 4.47 -5.22
C SER A 34 -5.44 3.99 -3.78
N THR A 35 -5.32 4.90 -2.81
CA THR A 35 -5.61 4.60 -1.41
C THR A 35 -7.12 4.54 -1.18
N MET A 36 -7.89 5.45 -1.77
CA MET A 36 -9.35 5.45 -1.71
C MET A 36 -9.94 4.20 -2.37
N THR A 37 -9.50 3.85 -3.58
CA THR A 37 -9.89 2.60 -4.25
C THR A 37 -9.54 1.39 -3.39
N GLY A 38 -8.31 1.38 -2.85
CA GLY A 38 -7.86 0.33 -1.95
C GLY A 38 -8.75 0.19 -0.72
N LEU A 39 -9.13 1.31 -0.08
CA LEU A 39 -9.98 1.31 1.11
C LEU A 39 -11.36 0.72 0.82
N GLY A 40 -12.01 1.18 -0.26
CA GLY A 40 -13.35 0.72 -0.62
C GLY A 40 -13.40 -0.76 -1.04
N MET A 41 -12.34 -1.25 -1.69
CA MET A 41 -12.33 -2.62 -2.23
C MET A 41 -11.72 -3.67 -1.31
N LYS A 42 -10.98 -3.31 -0.25
CA LYS A 42 -10.37 -4.27 0.69
C LYS A 42 -11.36 -5.25 1.32
N PRO A 43 -12.54 -4.82 1.83
CA PRO A 43 -13.50 -5.77 2.40
C PRO A 43 -13.99 -6.79 1.36
N LEU A 44 -14.20 -6.34 0.11
CA LEU A 44 -14.63 -7.20 -0.98
C LEU A 44 -13.59 -8.27 -1.29
N PHE A 45 -12.32 -7.90 -1.47
CA PHE A 45 -11.26 -8.86 -1.77
C PHE A 45 -10.92 -9.77 -0.58
N GLY A 46 -11.10 -9.32 0.66
CA GLY A 46 -11.05 -10.17 1.83
C GLY A 46 -12.05 -11.33 1.71
N LEU A 47 -13.32 -11.00 1.49
CA LEU A 47 -14.39 -11.99 1.35
C LEU A 47 -14.23 -12.90 0.11
N LEU A 48 -13.80 -12.34 -1.02
CA LEU A 48 -13.53 -13.10 -2.25
C LEU A 48 -12.41 -14.11 -2.05
N SER A 49 -11.36 -13.72 -1.32
CA SER A 49 -10.21 -14.58 -1.06
C SER A 49 -10.55 -15.74 -0.12
N ASP A 50 -11.46 -15.54 0.83
CA ASP A 50 -11.95 -16.62 1.71
C ASP A 50 -12.73 -17.67 0.93
N ARG A 51 -13.40 -17.28 -0.17
CA ARG A 51 -14.24 -18.18 -0.97
C ARG A 51 -13.49 -18.88 -2.11
N TRP A 52 -12.61 -18.15 -2.82
CA TRP A 52 -11.93 -18.66 -4.03
C TRP A 52 -10.49 -19.08 -3.80
N GLY A 53 -10.04 -19.00 -2.53
CA GLY A 53 -8.67 -19.32 -2.15
C GLY A 53 -7.75 -18.10 -2.24
N ARG A 54 -6.87 -17.98 -1.27
CA ARG A 54 -5.99 -16.82 -1.12
C ARG A 54 -4.87 -16.79 -2.15
N ARG A 55 -4.36 -17.97 -2.52
CA ARG A 55 -3.29 -18.11 -3.53
C ARG A 55 -3.65 -17.45 -4.85
N PHE A 56 -4.86 -17.70 -5.37
CA PHE A 56 -5.34 -17.11 -6.63
C PHE A 56 -5.25 -15.57 -6.59
N TRP A 57 -5.74 -14.96 -5.51
CA TRP A 57 -5.73 -13.51 -5.35
C TRP A 57 -4.32 -12.94 -5.12
N ILE A 58 -3.44 -13.66 -4.41
CA ILE A 58 -2.04 -13.24 -4.23
C ILE A 58 -1.31 -13.25 -5.57
N ILE A 59 -1.49 -14.28 -6.39
CA ILE A 59 -0.89 -14.34 -7.74
C ILE A 59 -1.43 -13.18 -8.59
N GLY A 60 -2.76 -13.00 -8.67
CA GLY A 60 -3.37 -11.92 -9.44
C GLY A 60 -2.91 -10.53 -8.99
N GLY A 61 -2.90 -10.27 -7.69
CA GLY A 61 -2.39 -9.01 -7.13
C GLY A 61 -0.91 -8.80 -7.42
N THR A 62 -0.10 -9.86 -7.41
CA THR A 62 1.34 -9.77 -7.75
C THR A 62 1.53 -9.47 -9.22
N LEU A 63 0.78 -10.10 -10.11
CA LEU A 63 0.82 -9.81 -11.55
C LEU A 63 0.46 -8.35 -11.85
N ILE A 64 -0.59 -7.82 -11.19
CA ILE A 64 -0.96 -6.41 -11.34
C ILE A 64 0.17 -5.52 -10.83
N PHE A 65 0.70 -5.75 -9.62
CA PHE A 65 1.82 -4.95 -9.08
C PHE A 65 3.09 -5.02 -9.92
N THR A 66 3.34 -6.13 -10.60
CA THR A 66 4.51 -6.32 -11.46
C THR A 66 4.31 -5.67 -12.83
N GLY A 67 3.12 -5.79 -13.40
CA GLY A 67 2.82 -5.26 -14.74
C GLY A 67 2.55 -3.76 -14.77
N MET A 68 1.83 -3.24 -13.77
CA MET A 68 1.46 -1.82 -13.72
C MET A 68 2.63 -0.83 -13.85
N PRO A 69 3.80 -1.05 -13.23
CA PRO A 69 4.92 -0.11 -13.35
C PRO A 69 5.38 0.13 -14.78
N PHE A 70 5.29 -0.85 -15.66
CA PHE A 70 5.68 -0.71 -17.07
C PHE A 70 4.70 0.18 -17.86
N LEU A 71 3.44 0.28 -17.41
CA LEU A 71 2.43 1.12 -18.06
C LEU A 71 2.64 2.63 -17.80
N TYR A 72 3.47 2.99 -16.81
CA TYR A 72 3.81 4.42 -16.58
C TYR A 72 4.56 5.03 -17.77
N GLY A 73 5.25 4.23 -18.58
CA GLY A 73 5.95 4.69 -19.78
C GLY A 73 5.04 5.11 -20.95
N SER A 74 3.77 4.69 -20.91
CA SER A 74 2.78 5.03 -21.96
C SER A 74 1.83 6.16 -21.55
N ILE A 75 2.06 6.81 -20.40
CA ILE A 75 1.23 7.89 -19.87
C ILE A 75 1.67 9.23 -20.47
N GLU A 76 0.76 9.92 -21.12
CA GLU A 76 1.02 11.22 -21.76
C GLU A 76 0.36 12.41 -21.04
N ASN A 77 -0.65 12.14 -20.19
CA ASN A 77 -1.40 13.19 -19.50
C ASN A 77 -1.80 12.79 -18.06
N PRO A 78 -2.14 13.80 -17.20
CA PRO A 78 -2.49 13.53 -15.80
C PRO A 78 -3.72 12.64 -15.62
N THR A 79 -4.68 12.67 -16.55
CA THR A 79 -5.91 11.87 -16.46
C THR A 79 -5.61 10.39 -16.64
N GLU A 80 -4.75 10.02 -17.59
CA GLU A 80 -4.28 8.65 -17.78
C GLU A 80 -3.54 8.16 -16.54
N LEU A 81 -2.67 9.01 -15.95
CA LEU A 81 -1.99 8.70 -14.70
C LEU A 81 -3.00 8.42 -13.59
N MET A 82 -4.04 9.22 -13.46
CA MET A 82 -5.10 9.02 -12.47
C MET A 82 -5.83 7.67 -12.69
N LEU A 83 -6.17 7.32 -13.92
CA LEU A 83 -6.82 6.05 -14.26
C LEU A 83 -5.91 4.86 -13.92
N LEU A 84 -4.62 4.94 -14.27
CA LEU A 84 -3.64 3.93 -13.92
C LEU A 84 -3.52 3.78 -12.38
N ARG A 85 -3.53 4.88 -11.66
CA ARG A 85 -3.50 4.90 -10.19
C ARG A 85 -4.76 4.28 -9.57
N LEU A 86 -5.91 4.48 -10.17
CA LEU A 86 -7.17 3.87 -9.77
C LEU A 86 -7.09 2.33 -9.93
N ALA A 87 -6.63 1.85 -11.08
CA ALA A 87 -6.39 0.43 -11.32
C ALA A 87 -5.32 -0.16 -10.36
N HIS A 88 -4.26 0.59 -10.07
CA HIS A 88 -3.24 0.20 -9.10
C HIS A 88 -3.81 0.07 -7.68
N GLY A 89 -4.84 0.84 -7.34
CA GLY A 89 -5.58 0.74 -6.10
C GLY A 89 -6.22 -0.64 -5.89
N LEU A 90 -6.67 -1.31 -6.96
CA LEU A 90 -7.20 -2.67 -6.91
C LEU A 90 -6.13 -3.67 -6.44
N ALA A 91 -4.91 -3.58 -6.98
CA ALA A 91 -3.80 -4.42 -6.52
C ALA A 91 -3.50 -4.21 -5.02
N THR A 92 -3.56 -2.96 -4.55
CA THR A 92 -3.40 -2.63 -3.13
C THR A 92 -4.52 -3.21 -2.28
N ALA A 93 -5.76 -3.21 -2.79
CA ALA A 93 -6.93 -3.78 -2.12
C ALA A 93 -6.82 -5.30 -1.96
N ILE A 94 -6.33 -5.98 -2.99
CA ILE A 94 -6.10 -7.42 -2.97
C ILE A 94 -4.99 -7.77 -1.98
N TYR A 95 -3.82 -7.15 -2.16
CA TYR A 95 -2.59 -7.57 -1.49
C TYR A 95 -2.62 -7.36 0.03
N GLY A 96 -3.30 -6.31 0.51
CA GLY A 96 -3.33 -5.97 1.93
C GLY A 96 -3.94 -7.06 2.82
N PRO A 97 -5.25 -7.28 2.72
CA PRO A 97 -5.96 -8.25 3.55
C PRO A 97 -5.60 -9.70 3.22
N VAL A 98 -5.45 -10.04 1.93
CA VAL A 98 -5.26 -11.43 1.49
C VAL A 98 -3.92 -12.01 1.94
N THR A 99 -2.83 -11.22 1.84
CA THR A 99 -1.51 -11.69 2.29
C THR A 99 -1.43 -11.86 3.80
N LEU A 100 -2.03 -10.95 4.58
CA LEU A 100 -2.07 -11.09 6.04
C LEU A 100 -2.89 -12.32 6.42
N ALA A 101 -4.05 -12.49 5.82
CA ALA A 101 -4.92 -13.63 6.05
C ALA A 101 -4.21 -14.95 5.70
N TRP A 102 -3.47 -15.00 4.58
CA TRP A 102 -2.66 -16.18 4.21
C TRP A 102 -1.60 -16.51 5.27
N VAL A 103 -0.91 -15.50 5.82
CA VAL A 103 0.06 -15.69 6.91
C VAL A 103 -0.59 -16.25 8.17
N LEU A 104 -1.80 -15.78 8.51
CA LEU A 104 -2.56 -16.26 9.67
C LEU A 104 -3.01 -17.72 9.51
N ASP A 105 -3.36 -18.13 8.29
CA ASP A 105 -3.85 -19.49 8.00
C ASP A 105 -2.76 -20.58 8.07
N GLN A 106 -1.48 -20.19 8.11
CA GLN A 106 -0.36 -21.17 8.22
C GLN A 106 -0.29 -21.90 9.58
N GLY A 107 -1.32 -21.78 10.41
CA GLY A 107 -1.49 -22.47 11.67
C GLY A 107 -1.23 -21.61 12.90
N ARG A 108 -1.74 -22.07 14.05
CA ARG A 108 -1.68 -21.33 15.33
C ARG A 108 -0.28 -21.28 15.94
N LYS A 109 0.51 -22.37 15.82
CA LYS A 109 1.86 -22.43 16.38
C LYS A 109 2.80 -21.47 15.65
N GLY A 110 3.45 -20.56 16.37
CA GLY A 110 4.35 -19.55 15.80
C GLY A 110 3.64 -18.45 14.97
N CYS A 111 2.32 -18.28 15.12
CA CYS A 111 1.56 -17.29 14.36
C CYS A 111 2.04 -15.86 14.63
N ALA A 112 2.25 -15.50 15.90
CA ALA A 112 2.72 -14.15 16.27
C ALA A 112 4.11 -13.84 15.67
N GLU A 113 5.01 -14.83 15.65
CA GLU A 113 6.34 -14.68 15.06
C GLU A 113 6.24 -14.44 13.54
N ARG A 114 5.44 -15.25 12.82
CA ARG A 114 5.24 -15.06 11.38
C ARG A 114 4.63 -13.70 11.04
N VAL A 115 3.64 -13.25 11.81
CA VAL A 115 3.03 -11.93 11.66
C VAL A 115 4.06 -10.84 11.94
N GLY A 116 4.94 -11.04 12.92
CA GLY A 116 6.06 -10.16 13.22
C GLY A 116 7.02 -10.03 12.04
N TRP A 117 7.51 -11.14 11.49
CA TRP A 117 8.38 -11.14 10.30
C TRP A 117 7.71 -10.54 9.08
N PHE A 118 6.43 -10.84 8.85
CA PHE A 118 5.65 -10.20 7.79
C PHE A 118 5.56 -8.68 7.98
N GLY A 119 5.37 -8.23 9.23
CA GLY A 119 5.36 -6.82 9.60
C GLY A 119 6.70 -6.13 9.31
N ILE A 120 7.82 -6.76 9.68
CA ILE A 120 9.18 -6.25 9.42
C ILE A 120 9.42 -6.13 7.91
N ALA A 121 9.12 -7.17 7.13
CA ALA A 121 9.29 -7.15 5.68
C ALA A 121 8.44 -6.07 5.01
N LYS A 122 7.19 -5.87 5.47
CA LYS A 122 6.31 -4.81 5.01
C LYS A 122 6.84 -3.41 5.36
N ASN A 123 7.19 -3.18 6.62
CA ASN A 123 7.62 -1.88 7.11
C ASN A 123 9.01 -1.50 6.60
N GLY A 124 9.92 -2.48 6.42
CA GLY A 124 11.21 -2.27 5.77
C GLY A 124 11.08 -1.61 4.40
N GLY A 125 10.08 -2.03 3.61
CA GLY A 125 9.79 -1.39 2.32
C GLY A 125 9.32 0.07 2.44
N TYR A 126 8.60 0.42 3.51
CA TYR A 126 8.20 1.81 3.75
C TYR A 126 9.37 2.70 4.18
N ILE A 127 10.35 2.14 4.90
CA ILE A 127 11.54 2.87 5.34
C ILE A 127 12.53 3.05 4.18
N VAL A 128 12.87 1.97 3.48
CA VAL A 128 13.88 1.99 2.42
C VAL A 128 13.33 2.59 1.12
N GLY A 129 12.04 2.41 0.85
CA GLY A 129 11.41 2.81 -0.42
C GLY A 129 11.61 4.27 -0.80
N PRO A 130 11.26 5.25 0.05
CA PRO A 130 11.40 6.66 -0.29
C PRO A 130 12.84 7.06 -0.57
N LEU A 131 13.80 6.58 0.22
CA LEU A 131 15.21 6.85 0.01
C LEU A 131 15.71 6.23 -1.30
N ALA A 132 15.38 4.97 -1.55
CA ALA A 132 15.75 4.29 -2.80
C ALA A 132 15.11 4.96 -4.03
N GLY A 133 13.83 5.34 -3.94
CA GLY A 133 13.14 6.08 -5.00
C GLY A 133 13.79 7.45 -5.28
N ALA A 134 14.12 8.21 -4.23
CA ALA A 134 14.81 9.48 -4.36
C ALA A 134 16.24 9.33 -4.93
N SER A 135 16.96 8.27 -4.53
CA SER A 135 18.29 7.98 -5.06
C SER A 135 18.25 7.63 -6.55
N LEU A 136 17.25 6.87 -6.98
CA LEU A 136 17.06 6.60 -8.41
C LEU A 136 16.69 7.87 -9.18
N LEU A 137 15.81 8.72 -8.64
CA LEU A 137 15.44 10.01 -9.25
C LEU A 137 16.61 11.00 -9.40
N SER A 138 17.68 10.85 -8.63
CA SER A 138 18.86 11.70 -8.80
C SER A 138 19.66 11.41 -10.08
N VAL A 139 19.40 10.26 -10.73
CA VAL A 139 20.13 9.78 -11.92
C VAL A 139 19.22 9.30 -13.05
N MET A 140 17.92 9.23 -12.83
CA MET A 140 16.92 8.69 -13.75
C MET A 140 15.65 9.53 -13.76
N GLU A 141 14.95 9.50 -14.90
CA GLU A 141 13.61 10.10 -15.01
C GLU A 141 12.54 9.27 -14.24
N PRO A 142 11.44 9.89 -13.80
CA PRO A 142 10.39 9.18 -13.04
C PRO A 142 9.86 7.91 -13.71
N VAL A 143 9.73 7.89 -15.04
CA VAL A 143 9.27 6.73 -15.81
C VAL A 143 10.27 5.57 -15.72
N GLU A 144 11.56 5.85 -15.79
CA GLU A 144 12.63 4.85 -15.68
C GLU A 144 12.64 4.24 -14.27
N VAL A 145 12.41 5.05 -13.22
CA VAL A 145 12.28 4.56 -11.85
C VAL A 145 11.12 3.57 -11.74
N PHE A 146 9.96 3.86 -12.35
CA PHE A 146 8.85 2.89 -12.37
C PHE A 146 9.24 1.61 -13.12
N THR A 147 9.97 1.68 -14.21
CA THR A 147 10.47 0.50 -14.94
C THR A 147 11.37 -0.36 -14.04
N VAL A 148 12.31 0.25 -13.31
CA VAL A 148 13.16 -0.44 -12.33
C VAL A 148 12.31 -1.13 -11.25
N ILE A 149 11.28 -0.45 -10.73
CA ILE A 149 10.33 -1.03 -9.76
C ILE A 149 9.63 -2.26 -10.35
N GLY A 150 9.21 -2.20 -11.60
CA GLY A 150 8.61 -3.33 -12.33
C GLY A 150 9.57 -4.53 -12.42
N LEU A 151 10.82 -4.29 -12.83
CA LEU A 151 11.85 -5.33 -12.93
C LEU A 151 12.15 -5.99 -11.58
N ILE A 152 12.33 -5.21 -10.51
CA ILE A 152 12.49 -5.74 -9.15
C ILE A 152 11.26 -6.55 -8.72
N SER A 153 10.07 -6.10 -9.13
CA SER A 153 8.81 -6.77 -8.76
C SER A 153 8.64 -8.13 -9.45
N ILE A 154 9.25 -8.35 -10.63
CA ILE A 154 9.27 -9.66 -11.32
C ILE A 154 9.87 -10.74 -10.40
N LEU A 155 10.93 -10.41 -9.67
CA LEU A 155 11.57 -11.36 -8.75
C LEU A 155 10.61 -11.91 -7.69
N ALA A 156 9.57 -11.16 -7.35
CA ALA A 156 8.58 -11.60 -6.39
C ALA A 156 7.57 -12.62 -6.96
N LEU A 157 7.49 -12.76 -8.27
CA LEU A 157 6.66 -13.80 -8.90
C LEU A 157 7.18 -15.20 -8.56
N ILE A 158 8.50 -15.39 -8.45
CA ILE A 158 9.11 -16.69 -8.15
C ILE A 158 8.52 -17.30 -6.88
N PRO A 159 8.67 -16.68 -5.69
CA PRO A 159 8.12 -17.26 -4.45
C PRO A 159 6.59 -17.30 -4.45
N VAL A 160 5.92 -16.37 -5.13
CA VAL A 160 4.45 -16.35 -5.18
C VAL A 160 3.90 -17.52 -6.01
N LEU A 161 4.53 -17.88 -7.10
CA LEU A 161 4.13 -19.05 -7.90
C LEU A 161 4.41 -20.37 -7.18
N MET A 162 5.39 -20.38 -6.28
CA MET A 162 5.73 -21.54 -5.44
C MET A 162 4.80 -21.70 -4.21
N LEU A 163 3.86 -20.77 -3.96
CA LEU A 163 2.91 -20.90 -2.87
C LEU A 163 2.13 -22.22 -2.98
N PRO A 164 1.95 -22.98 -1.87
CA PRO A 164 1.21 -24.21 -1.89
C PRO A 164 -0.27 -23.98 -2.32
N THR A 165 -0.83 -24.98 -2.98
CA THR A 165 -2.24 -24.96 -3.35
C THR A 165 -3.07 -25.16 -2.08
N GLU A 166 -3.90 -24.21 -1.75
CA GLU A 166 -4.80 -24.31 -0.59
C GLU A 166 -5.91 -25.31 -0.87
N HIS A 167 -6.22 -26.14 0.13
CA HIS A 167 -7.50 -26.84 0.14
C HIS A 167 -8.59 -25.76 0.35
N LYS A 168 -9.56 -25.72 -0.54
CA LYS A 168 -10.74 -24.85 -0.38
C LYS A 168 -11.39 -25.18 0.96
N ASN A 169 -11.36 -24.25 1.89
CA ASN A 169 -12.31 -24.31 2.99
C ASN A 169 -13.69 -24.08 2.37
N ASP A 170 -14.53 -25.09 2.43
CA ASP A 170 -15.93 -25.00 2.02
C ASP A 170 -16.68 -24.04 2.97
N ALA A 171 -16.43 -22.74 2.82
CA ALA A 171 -17.28 -21.68 3.38
C ALA A 171 -18.66 -21.62 2.66
N SER A 172 -19.06 -22.74 2.05
CA SER A 172 -20.13 -22.85 1.06
C SER A 172 -21.54 -22.85 1.64
N GLY A 173 -21.72 -22.69 2.96
CA GLY A 173 -23.07 -22.69 3.56
C GLY A 173 -23.72 -21.30 3.69
N ILE A 174 -22.96 -20.20 3.60
CA ILE A 174 -23.49 -18.86 3.86
C ILE A 174 -23.67 -18.09 2.54
N SER A 175 -24.90 -17.61 2.31
CA SER A 175 -25.19 -16.76 1.16
C SER A 175 -24.29 -15.51 1.17
N TRP A 176 -23.71 -15.19 0.01
CA TRP A 176 -22.87 -14.01 -0.24
C TRP A 176 -23.46 -12.72 0.32
N LYS A 177 -24.76 -12.46 0.07
CA LYS A 177 -25.46 -11.28 0.59
C LYS A 177 -25.50 -11.25 2.12
N LYS A 178 -25.68 -12.41 2.76
CA LYS A 178 -25.74 -12.52 4.23
C LYS A 178 -24.35 -12.31 4.86
N GLN A 179 -23.29 -12.78 4.22
CA GLN A 179 -21.91 -12.59 4.68
C GLN A 179 -21.48 -11.11 4.58
N ILE A 180 -21.73 -10.45 3.44
CA ILE A 180 -21.44 -9.02 3.27
C ILE A 180 -22.24 -8.19 4.26
N SER A 181 -23.56 -8.40 4.33
CA SER A 181 -24.44 -7.65 5.23
C SER A 181 -24.06 -7.85 6.70
N GLY A 182 -23.69 -9.08 7.10
CA GLY A 182 -23.26 -9.40 8.46
C GLY A 182 -21.95 -8.68 8.83
N SER A 183 -20.96 -8.73 7.96
CA SER A 183 -19.66 -8.06 8.17
C SER A 183 -19.81 -6.53 8.24
N PHE A 184 -20.64 -5.95 7.37
CA PHE A 184 -20.95 -4.52 7.40
C PHE A 184 -21.69 -4.11 8.68
N LYS A 185 -22.74 -4.85 9.07
CA LYS A 185 -23.47 -4.56 10.32
C LYS A 185 -22.59 -4.67 11.56
N ALA A 186 -21.72 -5.68 11.61
CA ALA A 186 -20.78 -5.83 12.73
C ALA A 186 -19.80 -4.66 12.81
N GLY A 187 -19.25 -4.20 11.69
CA GLY A 187 -18.35 -3.04 11.66
C GLY A 187 -19.04 -1.70 11.98
N LEU A 188 -20.26 -1.50 11.47
CA LEU A 188 -21.04 -0.29 11.72
C LEU A 188 -21.49 -0.16 13.18
N GLY A 189 -21.66 -1.28 13.88
CA GLY A 189 -22.12 -1.32 15.27
C GLY A 189 -21.05 -1.07 16.34
N LEU A 190 -19.78 -0.83 15.94
CA LEU A 190 -18.66 -0.62 16.88
C LEU A 190 -18.23 0.85 16.86
N PRO A 191 -18.68 1.69 17.83
CA PRO A 191 -18.31 3.11 17.89
C PRO A 191 -16.81 3.32 18.05
N GLU A 192 -16.11 2.43 18.75
CA GLU A 192 -14.65 2.47 18.94
C GLU A 192 -13.89 2.40 17.59
N LEU A 193 -14.42 1.63 16.64
CA LEU A 193 -13.87 1.52 15.29
C LEU A 193 -13.96 2.85 14.54
N TRP A 194 -15.07 3.58 14.70
CA TRP A 194 -15.29 4.86 14.05
C TRP A 194 -14.44 5.97 14.65
N ILE A 195 -14.27 5.98 15.99
CA ILE A 195 -13.41 6.94 16.68
C ILE A 195 -11.96 6.71 16.26
N ALA A 196 -11.48 5.47 16.35
CA ALA A 196 -10.11 5.14 15.96
C ALA A 196 -9.85 5.42 14.47
N GLY A 197 -10.77 5.02 13.58
CA GLY A 197 -10.67 5.29 12.15
C GLY A 197 -10.75 6.76 11.81
N GLY A 198 -11.56 7.54 12.52
CA GLY A 198 -11.68 8.99 12.36
C GLY A 198 -10.40 9.72 12.76
N LEU A 199 -9.80 9.36 13.88
CA LEU A 199 -8.50 9.90 14.34
C LEU A 199 -7.40 9.56 13.34
N GLU A 200 -7.33 8.32 12.88
CA GLU A 200 -6.35 7.89 11.88
C GLU A 200 -6.55 8.65 10.57
N CYS A 201 -7.78 8.79 10.09
CA CYS A 201 -8.11 9.56 8.90
C CYS A 201 -7.63 11.01 9.01
N PHE A 202 -7.88 11.68 10.12
CA PHE A 202 -7.46 13.06 10.38
C PHE A 202 -5.93 13.21 10.32
N LEU A 203 -5.19 12.31 10.97
CA LEU A 203 -3.73 12.30 10.94
C LEU A 203 -3.17 12.04 9.52
N TYR A 204 -3.81 11.13 8.78
CA TYR A 204 -3.38 10.81 7.42
C TYR A 204 -3.66 11.93 6.41
N ILE A 205 -4.66 12.80 6.62
CA ILE A 205 -4.90 13.96 5.75
C ILE A 205 -3.64 14.84 5.70
N GLY A 206 -3.11 15.25 6.85
CA GLY A 206 -1.88 16.04 6.91
C GLY A 206 -0.66 15.30 6.31
N LEU A 207 -0.48 14.03 6.67
CA LEU A 207 0.64 13.23 6.18
C LEU A 207 0.61 13.07 4.65
N TYR A 208 -0.56 12.83 4.06
CA TYR A 208 -0.66 12.67 2.61
C TYR A 208 -0.50 14.00 1.87
N ALA A 209 -0.93 15.13 2.46
CA ALA A 209 -0.63 16.45 1.93
C ALA A 209 0.89 16.69 1.86
N VAL A 210 1.62 16.39 2.93
CA VAL A 210 3.09 16.47 2.93
C VAL A 210 3.69 15.53 1.88
N LYS A 211 3.23 14.29 1.79
CA LYS A 211 3.73 13.32 0.78
C LYS A 211 3.47 13.76 -0.67
N ALA A 212 2.42 14.52 -0.92
CA ALA A 212 2.09 15.02 -2.24
C ALA A 212 2.91 16.26 -2.64
N PHE A 213 3.05 17.22 -1.72
CA PHE A 213 3.56 18.56 -2.06
C PHE A 213 5.02 18.81 -1.65
N LEU A 214 5.52 18.13 -0.60
CA LEU A 214 6.91 18.33 -0.17
C LEU A 214 7.95 18.09 -1.27
N PRO A 215 7.85 17.08 -2.14
CA PRO A 215 8.82 16.88 -3.22
C PRO A 215 8.89 18.06 -4.18
N LEU A 216 7.74 18.68 -4.52
CA LEU A 216 7.67 19.82 -5.41
C LEU A 216 8.25 21.08 -4.76
N MET A 217 7.87 21.33 -3.49
CA MET A 217 8.41 22.45 -2.73
C MET A 217 9.93 22.34 -2.57
N ALA A 218 10.44 21.16 -2.25
CA ALA A 218 11.87 20.95 -2.12
C ALA A 218 12.63 21.29 -3.41
N LEU A 219 12.11 20.85 -4.55
CA LEU A 219 12.73 21.16 -5.84
C LEU A 219 12.64 22.66 -6.20
N SER A 220 11.51 23.33 -5.90
CA SER A 220 11.38 24.77 -6.14
C SER A 220 12.34 25.62 -5.30
N GLU A 221 12.72 25.11 -4.13
CA GLU A 221 13.72 25.75 -3.24
C GLU A 221 15.16 25.26 -3.52
N GLY A 222 15.38 24.48 -4.58
CA GLY A 222 16.70 23.96 -4.94
C GLY A 222 17.25 22.88 -3.99
N ILE A 223 16.41 22.29 -3.16
CA ILE A 223 16.80 21.20 -2.25
C ILE A 223 16.92 19.89 -3.04
N PRO A 224 18.07 19.20 -2.98
CA PRO A 224 18.23 17.91 -3.64
C PRO A 224 17.18 16.89 -3.21
N ILE A 225 16.58 16.19 -4.18
CA ILE A 225 15.47 15.26 -3.94
C ILE A 225 15.82 14.13 -2.97
N ILE A 226 17.10 13.80 -2.83
CA ILE A 226 17.58 12.79 -1.87
C ILE A 226 17.17 13.11 -0.44
N TRP A 227 17.14 14.39 -0.05
CA TRP A 227 16.75 14.82 1.28
C TRP A 227 15.26 14.61 1.55
N VAL A 228 14.43 14.69 0.53
CA VAL A 228 13.02 14.31 0.62
C VAL A 228 12.88 12.81 0.89
N GLY A 229 13.70 11.99 0.22
CA GLY A 229 13.79 10.57 0.49
C GLY A 229 14.23 10.25 1.92
N VAL A 230 15.28 10.92 2.40
CA VAL A 230 15.75 10.81 3.79
C VAL A 230 14.64 11.20 4.78
N PHE A 231 13.97 12.33 4.55
CA PHE A 231 12.88 12.80 5.40
C PHE A 231 11.78 11.73 5.55
N PHE A 232 11.28 11.18 4.45
CA PHE A 232 10.22 10.17 4.51
C PHE A 232 10.72 8.86 5.11
N SER A 233 11.96 8.47 4.89
CA SER A 233 12.55 7.28 5.50
C SER A 233 12.70 7.42 7.01
N VAL A 234 13.16 8.57 7.49
CA VAL A 234 13.25 8.89 8.93
C VAL A 234 11.87 8.97 9.56
N GLN A 235 10.89 9.57 8.89
CA GLN A 235 9.50 9.64 9.34
C GLN A 235 8.91 8.24 9.54
N GLU A 236 9.08 7.32 8.59
CA GLU A 236 8.57 5.96 8.71
C GLU A 236 9.34 5.14 9.77
N LEU A 237 10.66 5.35 9.90
CA LEU A 237 11.47 4.74 10.95
C LEU A 237 11.00 5.20 12.34
N SER A 238 10.81 6.51 12.52
CA SER A 238 10.30 7.08 13.78
C SER A 238 8.93 6.49 14.14
N HIS A 239 8.02 6.39 13.17
CA HIS A 239 6.72 5.75 13.35
C HIS A 239 6.86 4.29 13.82
N LEU A 240 7.77 3.52 13.21
CA LEU A 240 8.00 2.13 13.60
C LEU A 240 8.55 2.02 15.03
N LEU A 241 9.51 2.86 15.40
CA LEU A 241 10.15 2.84 16.73
C LEU A 241 9.22 3.32 17.85
N LEU A 242 8.35 4.28 17.58
CA LEU A 242 7.44 4.85 18.58
C LEU A 242 6.18 3.99 18.78
N ARG A 243 5.82 3.14 17.83
CA ARG A 243 4.62 2.29 17.88
C ARG A 243 4.53 1.40 19.13
N PRO A 244 5.61 0.71 19.58
CA PRO A 244 5.56 -0.07 20.80
C PRO A 244 5.37 0.77 22.06
N LEU A 245 5.86 2.03 22.08
CA LEU A 245 5.66 2.94 23.20
C LEU A 245 4.19 3.35 23.32
N GLY A 246 3.54 3.67 22.20
CA GLY A 246 2.11 3.95 22.18
C GLY A 246 1.27 2.77 22.66
N GLY A 247 1.61 1.55 22.26
CA GLY A 247 0.97 0.32 22.75
C GLY A 247 1.10 0.16 24.27
N ARG A 248 2.32 0.32 24.79
CA ARG A 248 2.55 0.21 26.26
C ARG A 248 1.79 1.27 27.08
N ILE A 249 1.67 2.48 26.55
CA ILE A 249 0.90 3.55 27.22
C ILE A 249 -0.58 3.20 27.21
N GLY A 250 -1.12 2.70 26.08
CA GLY A 250 -2.49 2.22 25.97
C GLY A 250 -2.79 1.11 26.98
N ASP A 251 -1.95 0.08 27.03
CA ASP A 251 -2.08 -1.07 27.94
C ASP A 251 -2.09 -0.63 29.43
N ARG A 252 -1.28 0.38 29.77
CA ARG A 252 -1.22 0.91 31.16
C ARG A 252 -2.44 1.73 31.54
N ASN A 253 -3.09 2.39 30.58
CA ASN A 253 -4.24 3.24 30.83
C ASN A 253 -5.58 2.50 30.67
N GLY A 254 -5.55 1.17 30.45
CA GLY A 254 -6.75 0.32 30.44
C GLY A 254 -7.56 0.39 29.14
N HIS A 255 -6.89 0.59 28.02
CA HIS A 255 -7.51 0.56 26.68
C HIS A 255 -7.10 -0.69 25.90
#